data_d175dac06e8c344b4db09790393c5561
#
_entry.id   d175dac06e8c344b4db09790393c5561
#
_cell.length_a   1.000
_cell.length_b   1.000
_cell.length_c   1.000
_cell.angle_alpha   90.00
_cell.angle_beta   90.00
_cell.angle_gamma   90.00
#
_symmetry.space_group_name_H-M   'P 1'
#
loop_
_entity.id
_entity.type
_entity.pdbx_description
1 polymer ?
#
loop_
_entity_poly.entity_id
_entity_poly.type
_entity_poly.pdbx_seq_one_letter_code
_entity_poly.pdbx_strand_id
1 'polypeptide(L)'
;MYELSRIRLYSIGPAGARYADTVLDLRGVGAPVPQPAPAQADFFEDEPVGPPRRPAPAGVLFLENGGGKSVLLKLIFSVMLPGHRNTLGGASSGVLRKFLLAEDCGHVALEWQHTVTGETVVVGKVSEWRGRQVSNDPRKFAEAWYSFRPGPGMSLDSLPVAEASALRPTAEGASGARGRRRTMKGFRDVLTETGKAYPGLDVVWEEGHDRWKEHLTRLGLDPELFRYQREMNADEGEAAGLFAVKNDADFTDLLLRAVTDTRDTDGLADLVHGFAHKLGRRAELTAERDFTAGSLDHLAAITEAAERRDRARAVHAASEERTRTLAARLGARAAAERARAAEHASEVAHAAHAVTDAERGRETASLIAAELAHRHASLALAAAEKAAAAQRRELVDARTLHAAWQAAETVLRHRAAADRVTRVAAAIREAERD
;
A
#
# COMPACT_ATOMS: atom_id res chain seq x y z
N MET A 1 -1.54 7.95 -11.93
CA MET A 1 -0.38 8.23 -11.06
C MET A 1 -0.80 7.95 -9.63
N TYR A 2 0.10 7.44 -8.80
CA TYR A 2 -0.18 7.21 -7.39
C TYR A 2 0.37 8.34 -6.53
N GLU A 3 -0.37 8.73 -5.50
CA GLU A 3 0.04 9.69 -4.48
C GLU A 3 0.02 9.03 -3.11
N LEU A 4 1.00 9.35 -2.25
CA LEU A 4 1.10 8.79 -0.90
C LEU A 4 -0.03 9.36 -0.03
N SER A 5 -0.86 8.48 0.47
CA SER A 5 -2.09 8.79 1.21
C SER A 5 -1.86 8.73 2.71
N ARG A 6 -1.34 7.61 3.19
CA ARG A 6 -1.09 7.38 4.62
C ARG A 6 0.16 6.54 4.83
N ILE A 7 0.75 6.70 6.00
CA ILE A 7 1.93 5.94 6.42
C ILE A 7 1.63 5.34 7.79
N ARG A 8 1.81 4.05 7.96
CA ARG A 8 1.76 3.40 9.27
C ARG A 8 3.12 2.85 9.64
N LEU A 9 3.60 3.22 10.80
CA LEU A 9 4.86 2.80 11.39
C LEU A 9 4.58 2.06 12.68
N TYR A 10 5.00 0.81 12.77
CA TYR A 10 4.78 -0.01 13.95
C TYR A 10 6.08 -0.62 14.45
N SER A 11 6.35 -0.42 15.74
CA SER A 11 7.49 -1.03 16.47
C SER A 11 8.84 -0.86 15.77
N ILE A 12 9.12 0.33 15.22
CA ILE A 12 10.30 0.63 14.42
C ILE A 12 10.86 2.02 14.73
N GLY A 13 12.14 2.22 14.47
CA GLY A 13 12.86 3.47 14.68
C GLY A 13 13.97 3.34 15.72
N PRO A 14 14.96 4.25 15.70
CA PRO A 14 16.04 4.28 16.69
C PRO A 14 15.49 4.65 18.09
N ALA A 15 16.25 4.35 19.13
CA ALA A 15 15.82 4.53 20.51
C ALA A 15 15.32 5.96 20.84
N GLY A 16 15.87 6.99 20.18
CA GLY A 16 15.48 8.40 20.40
C GLY A 16 14.35 8.91 19.49
N ALA A 17 13.94 8.15 18.48
CA ALA A 17 12.87 8.54 17.54
C ALA A 17 12.10 7.28 17.10
N ARG A 18 11.44 6.64 18.08
CA ARG A 18 10.78 5.34 17.91
C ARG A 18 9.28 5.52 17.68
N TYR A 19 8.79 4.84 16.68
CA TYR A 19 7.37 4.73 16.37
C TYR A 19 6.82 3.43 16.97
N ALA A 20 5.96 3.54 18.00
CA ALA A 20 5.33 2.39 18.63
C ALA A 20 4.19 1.84 17.77
N ASP A 21 3.25 2.68 17.40
CA ASP A 21 2.21 2.50 16.39
C ASP A 21 1.71 3.88 16.01
N THR A 22 2.17 4.37 14.87
CA THR A 22 1.92 5.73 14.44
C THR A 22 1.38 5.71 13.02
N VAL A 23 0.24 6.35 12.82
CA VAL A 23 -0.34 6.59 11.50
C VAL A 23 -0.20 8.07 11.16
N LEU A 24 0.46 8.36 10.05
CA LEU A 24 0.51 9.68 9.46
C LEU A 24 -0.51 9.72 8.33
N ASP A 25 -1.52 10.55 8.48
CA ASP A 25 -2.56 10.76 7.48
C ASP A 25 -2.24 12.03 6.69
N LEU A 26 -1.97 11.86 5.40
CA LEU A 26 -1.63 12.94 4.47
C LEU A 26 -2.84 13.37 3.63
N ARG A 27 -4.02 12.82 3.92
CA ARG A 27 -5.26 13.13 3.20
C ARG A 27 -5.93 14.36 3.81
N GLY A 28 -6.78 14.99 3.02
CA GLY A 28 -7.67 16.04 3.51
C GLY A 28 -7.59 17.33 2.75
N VAL A 29 -6.66 17.46 1.81
CA VAL A 29 -6.53 18.64 0.95
C VAL A 29 -6.58 18.23 -0.50
N GLY A 30 -7.44 18.86 -1.30
CA GLY A 30 -7.55 18.62 -2.73
C GLY A 30 -8.94 18.20 -3.21
N ALA A 31 -9.08 18.03 -4.52
CA ALA A 31 -10.35 17.61 -5.12
C ALA A 31 -10.66 16.15 -4.80
N PRO A 32 -11.94 15.78 -4.62
CA PRO A 32 -12.34 14.38 -4.47
C PRO A 32 -11.87 13.54 -5.66
N VAL A 33 -11.40 12.34 -5.40
CA VAL A 33 -11.07 11.37 -6.45
C VAL A 33 -12.29 10.50 -6.70
N PRO A 34 -12.67 10.23 -7.97
CA PRO A 34 -13.75 9.30 -8.27
C PRO A 34 -13.49 7.93 -7.63
N GLN A 35 -14.50 7.38 -6.99
CA GLN A 35 -14.41 6.01 -6.51
C GLN A 35 -14.51 5.05 -7.70
N PRO A 36 -13.75 3.95 -7.73
CA PRO A 36 -14.00 2.86 -8.66
C PRO A 36 -15.45 2.37 -8.43
N ALA A 37 -16.19 2.15 -9.50
CA ALA A 37 -17.53 1.60 -9.40
C ALA A 37 -17.46 0.25 -8.66
N PRO A 38 -18.27 0.02 -7.62
CA PRO A 38 -18.28 -1.24 -6.91
C PRO A 38 -18.64 -2.35 -7.89
N ALA A 39 -17.85 -3.40 -7.91
CA ALA A 39 -18.04 -4.54 -8.82
C ALA A 39 -19.37 -5.29 -8.56
N GLN A 40 -19.93 -5.15 -7.36
CA GLN A 40 -21.27 -5.57 -6.95
C GLN A 40 -21.68 -4.73 -5.75
N ALA A 41 -22.83 -4.07 -5.82
CA ALA A 41 -23.42 -3.40 -4.67
C ALA A 41 -23.90 -4.49 -3.69
N ASP A 42 -23.22 -4.59 -2.56
CA ASP A 42 -23.72 -5.38 -1.44
C ASP A 42 -24.72 -4.51 -0.67
N PHE A 43 -25.97 -4.95 -0.58
CA PHE A 43 -27.08 -4.19 -0.03
C PHE A 43 -26.98 -3.89 1.48
N PHE A 44 -25.86 -4.29 2.12
CA PHE A 44 -25.67 -4.20 3.56
C PHE A 44 -24.40 -3.45 3.98
N GLU A 45 -23.66 -2.87 3.04
CA GLU A 45 -22.53 -2.02 3.40
C GLU A 45 -23.01 -0.59 3.62
N ASP A 46 -22.67 -0.05 4.80
CA ASP A 46 -22.84 1.37 5.10
C ASP A 46 -22.14 2.18 4.01
N GLU A 47 -22.89 3.00 3.28
CA GLU A 47 -22.33 3.88 2.27
C GLU A 47 -21.24 4.76 2.91
N PRO A 48 -20.03 4.81 2.33
CA PRO A 48 -18.97 5.66 2.86
C PRO A 48 -19.46 7.11 2.87
N VAL A 49 -19.49 7.71 4.04
CA VAL A 49 -19.99 9.07 4.25
C VAL A 49 -19.04 10.08 3.59
N GLY A 50 -19.34 10.45 2.37
CA GLY A 50 -18.66 11.48 1.59
C GLY A 50 -17.65 10.94 0.57
N PRO A 51 -17.21 11.81 -0.35
CA PRO A 51 -16.25 11.43 -1.37
C PRO A 51 -14.89 11.09 -0.77
N PRO A 52 -14.10 10.15 -1.38
CA PRO A 52 -12.78 9.80 -0.90
C PRO A 52 -11.87 11.03 -0.92
N ARG A 53 -11.16 11.24 0.17
CA ARG A 53 -10.23 12.34 0.27
C ARG A 53 -8.97 12.05 -0.53
N ARG A 54 -8.55 13.02 -1.29
CA ARG A 54 -7.30 12.96 -2.04
C ARG A 54 -6.12 13.32 -1.14
N PRO A 55 -4.94 12.69 -1.29
CA PRO A 55 -3.70 13.17 -0.72
C PRO A 55 -3.40 14.59 -1.18
N ALA A 56 -2.75 15.40 -0.37
CA ALA A 56 -2.29 16.71 -0.79
C ALA A 56 -1.21 16.54 -1.86
N PRO A 57 -1.29 17.26 -3.01
CA PRO A 57 -0.29 17.16 -4.07
C PRO A 57 1.09 17.67 -3.62
N ALA A 58 1.12 18.55 -2.65
CA ALA A 58 2.32 19.00 -1.97
C ALA A 58 2.02 19.21 -0.47
N GLY A 59 2.87 18.67 0.38
CA GLY A 59 2.74 18.76 1.83
C GLY A 59 4.06 19.16 2.49
N VAL A 60 3.97 19.90 3.58
CA VAL A 60 5.11 20.21 4.42
C VAL A 60 4.93 19.50 5.76
N LEU A 61 5.86 18.59 6.07
CA LEU A 61 5.94 17.95 7.36
C LEU A 61 6.95 18.70 8.23
N PHE A 62 6.46 19.41 9.21
CA PHE A 62 7.32 20.12 10.16
C PHE A 62 7.58 19.24 11.39
N LEU A 63 8.85 18.98 11.68
CA LEU A 63 9.31 18.29 12.87
C LEU A 63 10.49 19.06 13.46
N GLU A 64 10.58 19.10 14.78
CA GLU A 64 11.71 19.69 15.49
C GLU A 64 13.05 18.98 15.14
N ASN A 65 14.15 19.64 15.43
CA ASN A 65 15.47 19.03 15.26
C ASN A 65 15.59 17.82 16.19
N GLY A 66 15.97 16.67 15.64
CA GLY A 66 15.93 15.40 16.38
C GLY A 66 14.59 14.67 16.33
N GLY A 67 13.51 15.28 15.80
CA GLY A 67 12.15 14.70 15.73
C GLY A 67 11.98 13.54 14.74
N GLY A 68 13.04 13.06 14.11
CA GLY A 68 13.01 11.85 13.29
C GLY A 68 12.74 12.05 11.81
N LYS A 69 12.83 13.27 11.26
CA LYS A 69 12.65 13.55 9.80
C LYS A 69 13.38 12.58 8.89
N SER A 70 14.70 12.50 9.08
CA SER A 70 15.57 11.62 8.29
C SER A 70 15.30 10.12 8.56
N VAL A 71 14.82 9.78 9.74
CA VAL A 71 14.39 8.41 10.08
C VAL A 71 13.15 8.05 9.28
N LEU A 72 12.14 8.92 9.26
CA LEU A 72 10.89 8.72 8.52
C LEU A 72 11.18 8.52 7.01
N LEU A 73 11.97 9.40 6.40
CA LEU A 73 12.35 9.28 4.99
C LEU A 73 13.07 7.97 4.70
N LYS A 74 14.05 7.57 5.55
CA LYS A 74 14.75 6.30 5.40
C LYS A 74 13.81 5.09 5.52
N LEU A 75 12.79 5.18 6.38
CA LEU A 75 11.78 4.13 6.51
C LEU A 75 10.92 4.04 5.26
N ILE A 76 10.44 5.15 4.71
CA ILE A 76 9.69 5.20 3.44
C ILE A 76 10.54 4.61 2.30
N PHE A 77 11.77 5.10 2.13
CA PHE A 77 12.67 4.59 1.08
C PHE A 77 13.00 3.11 1.26
N SER A 78 13.01 2.57 2.49
CA SER A 78 13.26 1.14 2.71
C SER A 78 12.17 0.22 2.16
N VAL A 79 10.97 0.74 1.95
CA VAL A 79 9.86 0.03 1.29
C VAL A 79 10.01 0.10 -0.22
N MET A 80 10.29 1.30 -0.76
CA MET A 80 10.31 1.56 -2.20
C MET A 80 11.64 1.15 -2.85
N LEU A 81 12.75 1.23 -2.11
CA LEU A 81 14.11 0.92 -2.58
C LEU A 81 14.70 -0.21 -1.72
N PRO A 82 14.37 -1.47 -1.97
CA PRO A 82 14.88 -2.58 -1.16
C PRO A 82 16.41 -2.68 -1.24
N GLY A 83 17.03 -2.98 -0.10
CA GLY A 83 18.45 -3.09 0.05
C GLY A 83 19.12 -1.84 0.63
N HIS A 84 20.03 -2.05 1.56
CA HIS A 84 20.66 -0.97 2.35
C HIS A 84 21.37 0.09 1.49
N ARG A 85 22.05 -0.33 0.43
CA ARG A 85 22.71 0.61 -0.50
C ARG A 85 21.70 1.48 -1.23
N ASN A 86 20.62 0.87 -1.71
CA ASN A 86 19.57 1.58 -2.43
C ASN A 86 18.83 2.56 -1.53
N THR A 87 18.58 2.19 -0.27
CA THR A 87 17.88 3.04 0.69
C THR A 87 18.74 4.18 1.24
N LEU A 88 20.02 3.95 1.47
CA LEU A 88 20.87 4.84 2.26
C LEU A 88 21.96 5.57 1.44
N GLY A 89 22.04 5.30 0.13
CA GLY A 89 22.96 6.02 -0.74
C GLY A 89 24.45 5.89 -0.39
N GLY A 90 24.91 4.75 0.12
CA GLY A 90 26.32 4.54 0.49
C GLY A 90 26.61 4.60 1.99
N ALA A 91 25.63 4.99 2.81
CA ALA A 91 25.76 4.88 4.26
C ALA A 91 25.90 3.40 4.70
N SER A 92 26.51 3.19 5.87
CA SER A 92 26.73 1.85 6.43
C SER A 92 25.45 1.00 6.44
N SER A 93 25.57 -0.23 5.96
CA SER A 93 24.47 -1.21 5.90
C SER A 93 23.84 -1.53 7.28
N GLY A 94 24.45 -1.12 8.37
CA GLY A 94 23.96 -1.33 9.72
C GLY A 94 22.91 -0.32 10.21
N VAL A 95 22.69 0.80 9.52
CA VAL A 95 21.82 1.88 10.00
C VAL A 95 20.36 1.43 10.16
N LEU A 96 19.79 0.79 9.13
CA LEU A 96 18.40 0.32 9.19
C LEU A 96 18.21 -0.79 10.24
N ARG A 97 19.24 -1.61 10.46
CA ARG A 97 19.22 -2.66 11.49
C ARG A 97 19.14 -2.10 12.90
N LYS A 98 19.71 -0.91 13.15
CA LYS A 98 19.62 -0.21 14.43
C LYS A 98 18.23 0.33 14.74
N PHE A 99 17.32 0.32 13.76
CA PHE A 99 15.93 0.76 13.94
C PHE A 99 15.04 -0.32 14.54
N LEU A 100 15.56 -1.53 14.78
CA LEU A 100 14.86 -2.61 15.44
C LEU A 100 15.60 -3.05 16.70
N LEU A 101 14.85 -3.17 17.80
CA LEU A 101 15.34 -3.83 19.01
C LEU A 101 15.21 -5.36 18.89
N ALA A 102 15.81 -6.08 19.80
CA ALA A 102 15.89 -7.55 19.77
C ALA A 102 14.53 -8.25 19.62
N GLU A 103 13.51 -7.72 20.27
CA GLU A 103 12.17 -8.33 20.33
C GLU A 103 11.17 -7.66 19.38
N ASP A 104 11.63 -6.76 18.51
CA ASP A 104 10.73 -6.07 17.59
C ASP A 104 10.46 -6.90 16.33
N CYS A 105 9.21 -6.83 15.90
CA CYS A 105 8.84 -7.04 14.52
C CYS A 105 8.35 -5.69 14.01
N GLY A 106 9.19 -5.00 13.27
CA GLY A 106 8.94 -3.64 12.82
C GLY A 106 8.26 -3.61 11.47
N HIS A 107 7.24 -2.77 11.34
CA HIS A 107 6.51 -2.59 10.08
C HIS A 107 6.56 -1.14 9.63
N VAL A 108 6.71 -0.98 8.33
CA VAL A 108 6.49 0.26 7.59
C VAL A 108 5.49 -0.04 6.50
N ALA A 109 4.32 0.55 6.56
CA ALA A 109 3.28 0.38 5.56
C ALA A 109 2.90 1.73 4.96
N LEU A 110 2.88 1.80 3.64
CA LEU A 110 2.59 2.98 2.83
C LEU A 110 1.32 2.72 2.03
N GLU A 111 0.32 3.54 2.21
CA GLU A 111 -0.89 3.50 1.40
C GLU A 111 -0.79 4.53 0.29
N TRP A 112 -0.96 4.08 -0.93
CA TRP A 112 -0.94 4.89 -2.14
C TRP A 112 -2.33 4.93 -2.76
N GLN A 113 -2.75 6.09 -3.21
CA GLN A 113 -4.02 6.28 -3.89
C GLN A 113 -3.80 6.71 -5.33
N HIS A 114 -4.47 6.04 -6.26
CA HIS A 114 -4.40 6.41 -7.67
C HIS A 114 -5.22 7.67 -7.94
N THR A 115 -4.61 8.66 -8.61
CA THR A 115 -5.17 10.01 -8.76
C THR A 115 -6.43 10.08 -9.63
N VAL A 116 -6.64 9.12 -10.51
CA VAL A 116 -7.77 9.10 -11.44
C VAL A 116 -8.85 8.12 -10.99
N THR A 117 -8.45 6.88 -10.63
CA THR A 117 -9.42 5.83 -10.30
C THR A 117 -9.84 5.84 -8.83
N GLY A 118 -9.07 6.49 -7.96
CA GLY A 118 -9.28 6.43 -6.51
C GLY A 118 -8.85 5.11 -5.85
N GLU A 119 -8.44 4.12 -6.64
CA GLU A 119 -7.95 2.85 -6.12
C GLU A 119 -6.80 3.05 -5.14
N THR A 120 -6.83 2.29 -4.07
CA THR A 120 -5.77 2.30 -3.07
C THR A 120 -4.98 1.00 -3.10
N VAL A 121 -3.69 1.11 -2.84
CA VAL A 121 -2.79 -0.02 -2.64
C VAL A 121 -1.91 0.24 -1.43
N VAL A 122 -1.74 -0.76 -0.60
CA VAL A 122 -0.79 -0.73 0.52
C VAL A 122 0.43 -1.54 0.14
N VAL A 123 1.59 -0.91 0.24
CA VAL A 123 2.89 -1.57 0.11
C VAL A 123 3.65 -1.43 1.42
N GLY A 124 4.27 -2.48 1.89
CA GLY A 124 4.92 -2.44 3.19
C GLY A 124 6.15 -3.31 3.30
N LYS A 125 6.90 -3.04 4.34
CA LYS A 125 8.09 -3.80 4.73
C LYS A 125 7.93 -4.27 6.17
N VAL A 126 8.30 -5.51 6.43
CA VAL A 126 8.42 -6.08 7.76
C VAL A 126 9.86 -6.51 7.99
N SER A 127 10.34 -6.31 9.20
CA SER A 127 11.71 -6.69 9.56
C SER A 127 11.77 -7.19 10.99
N GLU A 128 12.59 -8.22 11.26
CA GLU A 128 12.82 -8.74 12.61
C GLU A 128 14.22 -9.34 12.77
N TRP A 129 14.67 -9.44 14.01
CA TRP A 129 15.90 -10.16 14.35
C TRP A 129 15.62 -11.66 14.57
N ARG A 130 16.24 -12.53 13.78
CA ARG A 130 16.19 -13.98 14.00
C ARG A 130 16.83 -14.33 15.33
N GLY A 131 16.07 -15.10 16.14
CA GLY A 131 16.51 -15.48 17.48
C GLY A 131 16.42 -14.39 18.54
N ARG A 132 15.72 -13.29 18.25
CA ARG A 132 15.47 -12.15 19.18
C ARG A 132 16.74 -11.58 19.81
N GLN A 133 17.80 -11.53 19.05
CA GLN A 133 19.09 -10.94 19.46
C GLN A 133 19.62 -10.01 18.38
N VAL A 134 19.93 -8.78 18.78
CA VAL A 134 20.63 -7.83 17.92
C VAL A 134 22.01 -8.38 17.60
N SER A 135 22.36 -8.42 16.32
CA SER A 135 23.63 -8.98 15.87
C SER A 135 24.26 -8.11 14.77
N ASN A 136 25.57 -8.16 14.68
CA ASN A 136 26.28 -7.56 13.55
C ASN A 136 26.24 -8.44 12.29
N ASP A 137 25.82 -9.71 12.42
CA ASP A 137 25.65 -10.62 11.29
C ASP A 137 24.40 -10.27 10.47
N PRO A 138 24.55 -9.84 9.21
CA PRO A 138 23.41 -9.52 8.33
C PRO A 138 22.42 -10.67 8.14
N ARG A 139 22.88 -11.92 8.25
CA ARG A 139 22.07 -13.12 8.04
C ARG A 139 21.03 -13.32 9.14
N LYS A 140 21.25 -12.71 10.30
CA LYS A 140 20.32 -12.73 11.43
C LYS A 140 19.21 -11.68 11.32
N PHE A 141 19.30 -10.76 10.37
CA PHE A 141 18.28 -9.77 10.11
C PHE A 141 17.38 -10.24 8.98
N ALA A 142 16.13 -10.52 9.28
CA ALA A 142 15.12 -10.94 8.32
C ALA A 142 14.31 -9.73 7.85
N GLU A 143 14.09 -9.66 6.55
CA GLU A 143 13.29 -8.62 5.90
C GLU A 143 12.38 -9.28 4.87
N ALA A 144 11.18 -8.74 4.74
CA ALA A 144 10.26 -9.08 3.67
C ALA A 144 9.41 -7.87 3.31
N TRP A 145 8.89 -7.89 2.12
CA TRP A 145 7.98 -6.87 1.59
C TRP A 145 6.63 -7.50 1.26
N TYR A 146 5.60 -6.72 1.40
CA TYR A 146 4.24 -7.16 1.11
C TYR A 146 3.43 -6.06 0.46
N SER A 147 2.41 -6.44 -0.27
CA SER A 147 1.40 -5.52 -0.77
C SER A 147 0.02 -6.14 -0.69
N PHE A 148 -0.99 -5.30 -0.62
CA PHE A 148 -2.38 -5.68 -0.75
C PHE A 148 -3.23 -4.49 -1.17
N ARG A 149 -4.41 -4.78 -1.74
CA ARG A 149 -5.45 -3.77 -2.00
C ARG A 149 -6.38 -3.71 -0.80
N PRO A 150 -6.54 -2.55 -0.12
CA PRO A 150 -7.47 -2.43 1.00
C PRO A 150 -8.89 -2.83 0.61
N GLY A 151 -9.54 -3.59 1.48
CA GLY A 151 -10.89 -4.08 1.26
C GLY A 151 -11.47 -4.73 2.51
N PRO A 152 -12.64 -5.38 2.37
CA PRO A 152 -13.20 -6.16 3.47
C PRO A 152 -12.17 -7.14 4.02
N GLY A 153 -11.98 -7.14 5.32
CA GLY A 153 -11.04 -8.02 6.00
C GLY A 153 -9.65 -7.44 6.27
N MET A 154 -9.15 -6.48 5.48
CA MET A 154 -7.85 -5.86 5.74
C MET A 154 -7.71 -4.46 5.15
N SER A 155 -7.24 -3.52 5.96
CA SER A 155 -6.90 -2.15 5.60
C SER A 155 -5.57 -1.74 6.25
N LEU A 156 -5.09 -0.53 5.99
CA LEU A 156 -3.92 -0.01 6.68
C LEU A 156 -4.14 0.03 8.20
N ASP A 157 -5.35 0.40 8.66
CA ASP A 157 -5.69 0.52 10.08
C ASP A 157 -5.85 -0.84 10.76
N SER A 158 -6.40 -1.82 10.05
CA SER A 158 -6.59 -3.18 10.54
C SER A 158 -5.45 -4.13 10.21
N LEU A 159 -4.30 -3.61 9.74
CA LEU A 159 -3.13 -4.43 9.43
C LEU A 159 -2.74 -5.29 10.65
N PRO A 160 -2.64 -6.63 10.51
CA PRO A 160 -2.55 -7.56 11.64
C PRO A 160 -1.13 -7.62 12.24
N VAL A 161 -0.56 -6.48 12.62
CA VAL A 161 0.79 -6.36 13.20
C VAL A 161 0.88 -6.93 14.63
N ALA A 162 -0.26 -7.02 15.32
CA ALA A 162 -0.37 -7.59 16.66
C ALA A 162 -1.55 -8.57 16.74
N GLU A 163 -1.55 -9.44 17.75
CA GLU A 163 -2.68 -10.30 18.08
C GLU A 163 -3.80 -9.44 18.68
N ALA A 164 -5.03 -9.64 18.21
CA ALA A 164 -6.18 -8.97 18.81
C ALA A 164 -6.32 -9.39 20.29
N SER A 165 -6.48 -8.42 21.18
CA SER A 165 -6.78 -8.69 22.58
C SER A 165 -8.25 -8.41 22.84
N ALA A 166 -9.03 -9.45 23.09
CA ALA A 166 -10.43 -9.33 23.48
C ALA A 166 -10.62 -8.62 24.83
N LEU A 167 -9.59 -8.59 25.67
CA LEU A 167 -9.63 -8.02 27.01
C LEU A 167 -9.30 -6.51 27.09
N ARG A 168 -8.80 -5.94 26.01
CA ARG A 168 -8.43 -4.51 25.94
C ARG A 168 -8.88 -3.93 24.61
N PRO A 169 -10.11 -3.44 24.52
CA PRO A 169 -10.57 -2.72 23.34
C PRO A 169 -9.68 -1.50 23.10
N THR A 170 -9.46 -1.16 21.85
CA THR A 170 -8.76 0.06 21.45
C THR A 170 -9.51 1.27 21.98
N ALA A 171 -8.81 2.21 22.61
CA ALA A 171 -9.38 3.50 22.95
C ALA A 171 -9.69 4.27 21.66
N GLU A 172 -10.75 5.10 21.66
CA GLU A 172 -11.08 5.98 20.55
C GLU A 172 -9.85 6.82 20.14
N GLY A 173 -9.52 6.85 18.85
CA GLY A 173 -8.35 7.57 18.33
C GLY A 173 -7.01 6.87 18.47
N ALA A 174 -6.94 5.67 19.04
CA ALA A 174 -5.72 4.88 19.05
C ALA A 174 -5.66 3.97 17.81
N SER A 175 -4.50 3.90 17.15
CA SER A 175 -4.25 2.88 16.14
C SER A 175 -4.46 1.48 16.74
N GLY A 176 -5.12 0.61 15.97
CA GLY A 176 -5.71 -0.64 16.48
C GLY A 176 -4.78 -1.74 17.00
N ALA A 177 -3.49 -1.52 17.11
CA ALA A 177 -2.52 -2.56 17.42
C ALA A 177 -2.27 -2.73 18.93
N ARG A 178 -3.31 -3.08 19.68
CA ARG A 178 -3.16 -3.52 21.06
C ARG A 178 -3.16 -5.04 21.13
N GLY A 179 -2.10 -5.59 21.68
CA GLY A 179 -1.92 -7.01 21.86
C GLY A 179 -0.47 -7.42 21.77
N ARG A 180 -0.21 -8.72 21.83
CA ARG A 180 1.12 -9.26 21.63
C ARG A 180 1.54 -9.06 20.17
N ARG A 181 2.74 -8.48 19.97
CA ARG A 181 3.32 -8.33 18.63
C ARG A 181 3.42 -9.69 17.94
N ARG A 182 3.04 -9.73 16.67
CA ARG A 182 3.28 -10.92 15.85
C ARG A 182 4.73 -10.97 15.42
N THR A 183 5.28 -12.16 15.27
CA THR A 183 6.52 -12.39 14.55
C THR A 183 6.31 -12.19 13.05
N MET A 184 7.37 -11.99 12.28
CA MET A 184 7.28 -11.91 10.82
C MET A 184 6.58 -13.13 10.22
N LYS A 185 6.85 -14.33 10.73
CA LYS A 185 6.17 -15.55 10.33
C LYS A 185 4.67 -15.49 10.65
N GLY A 186 4.31 -15.16 11.89
CA GLY A 186 2.90 -15.07 12.30
C GLY A 186 2.14 -13.99 11.53
N PHE A 187 2.79 -12.89 11.17
CA PHE A 187 2.23 -11.86 10.30
C PHE A 187 1.99 -12.40 8.89
N ARG A 188 2.98 -13.07 8.30
CA ARG A 188 2.87 -13.71 6.97
C ARG A 188 1.72 -14.71 6.92
N ASP A 189 1.62 -15.55 7.95
CA ASP A 189 0.58 -16.59 8.02
C ASP A 189 -0.82 -15.94 8.00
N VAL A 190 -1.06 -14.95 8.85
CA VAL A 190 -2.35 -14.22 8.87
C VAL A 190 -2.59 -13.48 7.56
N LEU A 191 -1.57 -12.82 7.00
CA LEU A 191 -1.69 -12.12 5.72
C LEU A 191 -2.11 -13.09 4.60
N THR A 192 -1.51 -14.28 4.58
CA THR A 192 -1.81 -15.32 3.61
C THR A 192 -3.22 -15.90 3.80
N GLU A 193 -3.63 -16.13 5.04
CA GLU A 193 -4.98 -16.64 5.36
C GLU A 193 -6.05 -15.61 5.00
N THR A 194 -5.81 -14.33 5.34
CA THR A 194 -6.73 -13.24 4.97
C THR A 194 -6.83 -13.10 3.45
N GLY A 195 -5.71 -13.19 2.73
CA GLY A 195 -5.70 -13.16 1.27
C GLY A 195 -6.45 -14.33 0.61
N LYS A 196 -6.46 -15.51 1.25
CA LYS A 196 -7.27 -16.64 0.79
C LYS A 196 -8.75 -16.43 1.06
N ALA A 197 -9.09 -15.86 2.23
CA ALA A 197 -10.48 -15.57 2.60
C ALA A 197 -11.06 -14.44 1.73
N TYR A 198 -10.25 -13.48 1.35
CA TYR A 198 -10.62 -12.31 0.55
C TYR A 198 -9.69 -12.15 -0.66
N PRO A 199 -9.93 -12.88 -1.76
CA PRO A 199 -9.06 -12.84 -2.95
C PRO A 199 -8.88 -11.45 -3.57
N GLY A 200 -9.87 -10.56 -3.39
CA GLY A 200 -9.83 -9.18 -3.88
C GLY A 200 -8.75 -8.32 -3.22
N LEU A 201 -8.16 -8.76 -2.11
CA LEU A 201 -7.03 -8.08 -1.48
C LEU A 201 -5.73 -8.19 -2.31
N ASP A 202 -5.62 -9.11 -3.25
CA ASP A 202 -4.43 -9.30 -4.11
C ASP A 202 -3.12 -9.28 -3.31
N VAL A 203 -3.05 -10.15 -2.29
CA VAL A 203 -1.94 -10.18 -1.33
C VAL A 203 -0.69 -10.74 -1.98
N VAL A 204 0.40 -9.97 -1.93
CA VAL A 204 1.73 -10.38 -2.40
C VAL A 204 2.72 -10.33 -1.25
N TRP A 205 3.61 -11.32 -1.20
CA TRP A 205 4.72 -11.41 -0.25
C TRP A 205 6.01 -11.73 -0.98
N GLU A 206 7.02 -10.87 -0.80
CA GLU A 206 8.32 -11.02 -1.45
C GLU A 206 9.47 -10.87 -0.44
N GLU A 207 10.46 -11.74 -0.57
CA GLU A 207 11.70 -11.70 0.22
C GLU A 207 12.91 -11.30 -0.64
N GLY A 208 12.72 -11.29 -1.96
CA GLY A 208 13.73 -10.91 -2.94
C GLY A 208 13.62 -9.47 -3.39
N HIS A 209 14.76 -8.73 -3.35
CA HIS A 209 14.79 -7.30 -3.71
C HIS A 209 14.35 -7.04 -5.15
N ASP A 210 14.81 -7.84 -6.10
CA ASP A 210 14.52 -7.62 -7.52
C ASP A 210 13.05 -7.95 -7.85
N ARG A 211 12.54 -9.06 -7.30
CA ARG A 211 11.12 -9.40 -7.43
C ARG A 211 10.21 -8.34 -6.85
N TRP A 212 10.61 -7.75 -5.72
CA TRP A 212 9.85 -6.65 -5.13
C TRP A 212 9.85 -5.41 -6.01
N LYS A 213 10.98 -5.02 -6.60
CA LYS A 213 11.04 -3.90 -7.55
C LYS A 213 10.17 -4.15 -8.78
N GLU A 214 10.24 -5.35 -9.36
CA GLU A 214 9.38 -5.74 -10.49
C GLU A 214 7.89 -5.66 -10.11
N HIS A 215 7.56 -6.06 -8.87
CA HIS A 215 6.20 -5.97 -8.38
C HIS A 215 5.76 -4.50 -8.23
N LEU A 216 6.57 -3.63 -7.64
CA LEU A 216 6.28 -2.19 -7.55
C LEU A 216 6.06 -1.56 -8.94
N THR A 217 6.91 -1.89 -9.89
CA THR A 217 6.75 -1.41 -11.29
C THR A 217 5.43 -1.89 -11.90
N ARG A 218 5.03 -3.14 -11.67
CA ARG A 218 3.72 -3.67 -12.11
C ARG A 218 2.53 -2.94 -11.47
N LEU A 219 2.68 -2.49 -10.22
CA LEU A 219 1.67 -1.66 -9.55
C LEU A 219 1.64 -0.22 -10.07
N GLY A 220 2.61 0.20 -10.88
CA GLY A 220 2.76 1.60 -11.33
C GLY A 220 3.46 2.50 -10.31
N LEU A 221 4.16 1.91 -9.34
CA LEU A 221 5.03 2.60 -8.38
C LEU A 221 6.47 2.44 -8.85
N ASP A 222 7.02 3.47 -9.49
CA ASP A 222 8.36 3.40 -10.09
C ASP A 222 9.48 3.54 -9.04
N PRO A 223 10.29 2.49 -8.78
CA PRO A 223 11.41 2.57 -7.84
C PRO A 223 12.51 3.57 -8.25
N GLU A 224 12.68 3.84 -9.54
CA GLU A 224 13.70 4.76 -10.02
C GLU A 224 13.40 6.21 -9.62
N LEU A 225 12.11 6.59 -9.61
CA LEU A 225 11.68 7.89 -9.10
C LEU A 225 12.09 8.09 -7.64
N PHE A 226 11.95 7.05 -6.81
CA PHE A 226 12.37 7.10 -5.41
C PHE A 226 13.88 7.11 -5.24
N ARG A 227 14.63 6.50 -6.15
CA ARG A 227 16.09 6.62 -6.18
C ARG A 227 16.51 8.06 -6.42
N TYR A 228 15.89 8.73 -7.39
CA TYR A 228 16.13 10.13 -7.67
C TYR A 228 15.78 11.03 -6.47
N GLN A 229 14.60 10.84 -5.87
CA GLN A 229 14.20 11.58 -4.67
C GLN A 229 15.17 11.38 -3.50
N ARG A 230 15.68 10.17 -3.32
CA ARG A 230 16.70 9.89 -2.30
C ARG A 230 18.01 10.64 -2.59
N GLU A 231 18.45 10.66 -3.82
CA GLU A 231 19.67 11.38 -4.24
C GLU A 231 19.51 12.89 -3.98
N MET A 232 18.42 13.47 -4.39
CA MET A 232 18.11 14.87 -4.06
C MET A 232 18.09 15.13 -2.56
N ASN A 233 17.48 14.25 -1.77
CA ASN A 233 17.41 14.41 -0.32
C ASN A 233 18.76 14.19 0.38
N ALA A 234 19.68 13.45 -0.22
CA ALA A 234 21.03 13.28 0.32
C ALA A 234 21.85 14.58 0.23
N ASP A 235 21.61 15.36 -0.80
CA ASP A 235 22.32 16.60 -1.08
C ASP A 235 21.76 17.82 -0.30
N GLU A 236 20.51 17.75 0.17
CA GLU A 236 19.89 18.82 0.98
C GLU A 236 20.53 19.05 2.36
N GLY A 237 21.35 18.11 2.86
CA GLY A 237 22.10 18.27 4.11
C GLY A 237 23.33 19.17 4.00
N GLU A 238 23.82 19.40 2.80
CA GLU A 238 24.94 20.26 2.47
C GLU A 238 24.58 21.11 1.25
N ALA A 239 23.95 22.25 1.46
CA ALA A 239 23.75 23.25 0.40
C ALA A 239 25.11 23.70 -0.23
N ALA A 240 26.21 23.46 0.48
CA ALA A 240 27.56 23.59 -0.03
C ALA A 240 27.94 22.44 -1.00
N GLY A 241 27.33 21.24 -0.90
CA GLY A 241 27.60 20.10 -1.79
C GLY A 241 27.00 20.26 -3.17
N LEU A 242 25.85 20.92 -3.29
CA LEU A 242 25.24 21.27 -4.59
C LEU A 242 26.13 22.20 -5.44
N PHE A 243 26.96 22.99 -4.78
CA PHE A 243 27.95 23.89 -5.43
C PHE A 243 29.39 23.37 -5.37
N ALA A 244 29.64 22.25 -4.72
CA ALA A 244 30.95 21.59 -4.72
C ALA A 244 31.13 20.66 -5.94
N VAL A 245 30.63 21.13 -7.07
CA VAL A 245 30.83 20.47 -8.37
C VAL A 245 32.29 20.56 -8.69
N LYS A 246 32.94 19.43 -8.88
CA LYS A 246 34.42 19.34 -9.05
C LYS A 246 34.89 19.90 -10.40
N ASN A 247 33.99 20.05 -11.35
CA ASN A 247 34.29 20.61 -12.68
C ASN A 247 32.99 21.13 -13.37
N ASP A 248 33.16 21.99 -14.38
CA ASP A 248 32.07 22.60 -15.11
C ASP A 248 31.15 21.60 -15.85
N ALA A 249 31.68 20.42 -16.19
CA ALA A 249 30.91 19.37 -16.85
C ALA A 249 29.89 18.74 -15.89
N ASP A 250 30.30 18.44 -14.65
CA ASP A 250 29.42 17.89 -13.63
C ASP A 250 28.29 18.90 -13.26
N PHE A 251 28.61 20.22 -13.28
CA PHE A 251 27.63 21.27 -13.05
C PHE A 251 26.62 21.35 -14.20
N THR A 252 27.11 21.30 -15.41
CA THR A 252 26.24 21.29 -16.62
C THR A 252 25.33 20.06 -16.64
N ASP A 253 25.84 18.90 -16.29
CA ASP A 253 25.08 17.65 -16.16
C ASP A 253 24.00 17.75 -15.06
N LEU A 254 24.34 18.34 -13.92
CA LEU A 254 23.39 18.54 -12.83
C LEU A 254 22.26 19.48 -13.27
N LEU A 255 22.58 20.60 -13.91
CA LEU A 255 21.60 21.54 -14.44
C LEU A 255 20.72 20.93 -15.53
N LEU A 256 21.33 20.18 -16.45
CA LEU A 256 20.57 19.51 -17.52
C LEU A 256 19.60 18.47 -16.93
N ARG A 257 20.00 17.69 -15.94
CA ARG A 257 19.13 16.73 -15.26
C ARG A 257 18.03 17.39 -14.44
N ALA A 258 18.24 18.62 -13.95
CA ALA A 258 17.24 19.36 -13.19
C ALA A 258 16.19 20.04 -14.10
N VAL A 259 16.56 20.41 -15.33
CA VAL A 259 15.72 21.23 -16.22
C VAL A 259 15.14 20.40 -17.39
N THR A 260 15.84 19.33 -17.80
CA THR A 260 15.42 18.47 -18.91
C THR A 260 15.47 17.00 -18.49
N ASP A 261 14.55 16.22 -19.02
CA ASP A 261 14.67 14.76 -18.96
C ASP A 261 15.83 14.32 -19.85
N THR A 262 17.01 14.10 -19.25
CA THR A 262 18.21 13.69 -19.98
C THR A 262 18.13 12.25 -20.47
N ARG A 263 17.10 11.48 -20.10
CA ARG A 263 16.97 10.05 -20.46
C ARG A 263 16.97 9.84 -21.97
N ASP A 264 16.35 10.75 -22.73
CA ASP A 264 16.29 10.62 -24.19
C ASP A 264 17.64 10.98 -24.83
N THR A 265 18.35 11.98 -24.30
CA THR A 265 19.68 12.39 -24.80
C THR A 265 20.77 11.43 -24.39
N ASP A 266 20.77 10.95 -23.14
CA ASP A 266 21.68 9.92 -22.66
C ASP A 266 21.42 8.59 -23.39
N GLY A 267 20.12 8.26 -23.59
CA GLY A 267 19.72 7.11 -24.40
C GLY A 267 20.17 7.20 -25.86
N LEU A 268 20.16 8.40 -26.46
CA LEU A 268 20.66 8.62 -27.81
C LEU A 268 22.20 8.52 -27.87
N ALA A 269 22.91 9.08 -26.90
CA ALA A 269 24.36 8.98 -26.79
C ALA A 269 24.83 7.53 -26.60
N ASP A 270 24.18 6.79 -25.71
CA ASP A 270 24.41 5.36 -25.50
C ASP A 270 24.07 4.53 -26.74
N LEU A 271 23.02 4.90 -27.46
CA LEU A 271 22.62 4.26 -28.71
C LEU A 271 23.65 4.50 -29.80
N VAL A 272 24.17 5.73 -29.97
CA VAL A 272 25.25 6.07 -30.91
C VAL A 272 26.54 5.33 -30.57
N HIS A 273 26.94 5.32 -29.30
CA HIS A 273 28.12 4.61 -28.82
C HIS A 273 27.99 3.09 -29.00
N GLY A 274 26.83 2.55 -28.61
CA GLY A 274 26.48 1.14 -28.82
C GLY A 274 26.45 0.76 -30.31
N PHE A 275 26.01 1.68 -31.18
CA PHE A 275 26.00 1.47 -32.64
C PHE A 275 27.41 1.47 -33.20
N ALA A 276 28.28 2.38 -32.79
CA ALA A 276 29.68 2.42 -33.18
C ALA A 276 30.42 1.14 -32.80
N HIS A 277 30.19 0.64 -31.59
CA HIS A 277 30.75 -0.63 -31.12
C HIS A 277 30.19 -1.85 -31.90
N LYS A 278 28.91 -1.80 -32.31
CA LYS A 278 28.25 -2.86 -33.10
C LYS A 278 28.67 -2.87 -34.56
N LEU A 279 29.16 -1.74 -35.09
CA LEU A 279 29.66 -1.69 -36.51
C LEU A 279 30.84 -2.67 -36.71
N GLY A 280 31.67 -2.87 -35.69
CA GLY A 280 32.74 -3.88 -35.72
C GLY A 280 32.24 -5.34 -35.78
N ARG A 281 31.00 -5.57 -35.32
CA ARG A 281 30.37 -6.91 -35.27
C ARG A 281 29.29 -7.10 -36.33
N ARG A 282 29.38 -6.37 -37.46
CA ARG A 282 28.37 -6.33 -38.51
C ARG A 282 28.01 -7.71 -39.08
N ALA A 283 28.99 -8.59 -39.21
CA ALA A 283 28.77 -9.94 -39.77
C ALA A 283 27.93 -10.80 -38.78
N GLU A 284 28.23 -10.74 -37.48
CA GLU A 284 27.48 -11.46 -36.44
C GLU A 284 26.06 -10.93 -36.35
N LEU A 285 25.89 -9.59 -36.33
CA LEU A 285 24.58 -8.94 -36.27
C LEU A 285 23.72 -9.21 -37.52
N THR A 286 24.35 -9.36 -38.69
CA THR A 286 23.66 -9.75 -39.91
C THR A 286 23.17 -11.19 -39.83
N ALA A 287 24.03 -12.10 -39.35
CA ALA A 287 23.65 -13.49 -39.13
C ALA A 287 22.54 -13.64 -38.06
N GLU A 288 22.62 -12.89 -36.97
CA GLU A 288 21.57 -12.83 -35.93
C GLU A 288 20.24 -12.28 -36.49
N ARG A 289 20.31 -11.20 -37.29
CA ARG A 289 19.13 -10.64 -37.93
C ARG A 289 18.48 -11.66 -38.88
N ASP A 290 19.29 -12.32 -39.70
CA ASP A 290 18.80 -13.27 -40.70
C ASP A 290 18.22 -14.52 -40.02
N PHE A 291 18.87 -14.98 -38.96
CA PHE A 291 18.34 -16.04 -38.11
C PHE A 291 17.02 -15.64 -37.42
N THR A 292 16.98 -14.43 -36.84
CA THR A 292 15.79 -13.92 -36.17
C THR A 292 14.64 -13.74 -37.15
N ALA A 293 14.93 -13.13 -38.30
CA ALA A 293 13.94 -12.95 -39.37
C ALA A 293 13.39 -14.27 -39.90
N GLY A 294 14.28 -15.25 -40.13
CA GLY A 294 13.86 -16.60 -40.58
C GLY A 294 13.10 -17.37 -39.51
N SER A 295 13.32 -17.05 -38.24
CA SER A 295 12.62 -17.70 -37.12
C SER A 295 11.24 -17.13 -36.83
N LEU A 296 10.94 -15.89 -37.24
CA LEU A 296 9.66 -15.22 -36.96
C LEU A 296 8.45 -15.99 -37.48
N ASP A 297 8.50 -16.49 -38.71
CA ASP A 297 7.39 -17.23 -39.32
C ASP A 297 7.15 -18.57 -38.57
N HIS A 298 8.23 -19.22 -38.16
CA HIS A 298 8.14 -20.46 -37.36
C HIS A 298 7.58 -20.20 -35.98
N LEU A 299 8.02 -19.12 -35.32
CA LEU A 299 7.50 -18.71 -34.02
C LEU A 299 6.03 -18.29 -34.12
N ALA A 300 5.65 -17.56 -35.15
CA ALA A 300 4.27 -17.21 -35.43
C ALA A 300 3.39 -18.46 -35.61
N ALA A 301 3.88 -19.42 -36.40
CA ALA A 301 3.18 -20.69 -36.60
C ALA A 301 3.05 -21.51 -35.29
N ILE A 302 4.09 -21.50 -34.44
CA ILE A 302 4.07 -22.16 -33.13
C ILE A 302 3.08 -21.47 -32.19
N THR A 303 3.09 -20.13 -32.12
CA THR A 303 2.15 -19.38 -31.29
C THR A 303 0.72 -19.61 -31.72
N GLU A 304 0.45 -19.56 -33.04
CA GLU A 304 -0.89 -19.83 -33.57
C GLU A 304 -1.34 -21.28 -33.28
N ALA A 305 -0.42 -22.24 -33.43
CA ALA A 305 -0.73 -23.63 -33.09
C ALA A 305 -0.98 -23.82 -31.58
N ALA A 306 -0.20 -23.13 -30.73
CA ALA A 306 -0.39 -23.13 -29.29
C ALA A 306 -1.74 -22.51 -28.91
N GLU A 307 -2.08 -21.39 -29.50
CA GLU A 307 -3.39 -20.76 -29.23
C GLU A 307 -4.56 -21.61 -29.71
N ARG A 308 -4.43 -22.27 -30.89
CA ARG A 308 -5.45 -23.21 -31.38
C ARG A 308 -5.61 -24.40 -30.41
N ARG A 309 -4.49 -24.96 -29.95
CA ARG A 309 -4.49 -26.05 -28.95
C ARG A 309 -5.16 -25.60 -27.65
N ASP A 310 -4.81 -24.41 -27.16
CA ASP A 310 -5.29 -23.94 -25.87
C ASP A 310 -6.79 -23.57 -25.94
N ARG A 311 -7.24 -23.02 -27.07
CA ARG A 311 -8.68 -22.84 -27.36
C ARG A 311 -9.42 -24.17 -27.40
N ALA A 312 -8.86 -25.15 -28.11
CA ALA A 312 -9.47 -26.47 -28.17
C ALA A 312 -9.54 -27.18 -26.81
N ARG A 313 -8.46 -27.06 -26.01
CA ARG A 313 -8.43 -27.56 -24.62
C ARG A 313 -9.44 -26.86 -23.72
N ALA A 314 -9.56 -25.54 -23.84
CA ALA A 314 -10.54 -24.78 -23.07
C ALA A 314 -11.98 -25.17 -23.42
N VAL A 315 -12.28 -25.33 -24.71
CA VAL A 315 -13.61 -25.80 -25.16
C VAL A 315 -13.88 -27.23 -24.65
N HIS A 316 -12.90 -28.12 -24.77
CA HIS A 316 -13.03 -29.48 -24.27
C HIS A 316 -13.25 -29.52 -22.74
N ALA A 317 -12.42 -28.82 -21.98
CA ALA A 317 -12.55 -28.73 -20.53
C ALA A 317 -13.91 -28.12 -20.12
N ALA A 318 -14.34 -27.04 -20.79
CA ALA A 318 -15.66 -26.47 -20.55
C ALA A 318 -16.82 -27.43 -20.89
N SER A 319 -16.67 -28.21 -21.95
CA SER A 319 -17.66 -29.25 -22.32
C SER A 319 -17.71 -30.38 -21.29
N GLU A 320 -16.53 -30.90 -20.88
CA GLU A 320 -16.45 -31.89 -19.82
C GLU A 320 -17.06 -31.41 -18.50
N GLU A 321 -16.72 -30.18 -18.11
CA GLU A 321 -17.24 -29.56 -16.88
C GLU A 321 -18.77 -29.40 -16.95
N ARG A 322 -19.29 -28.94 -18.10
CA ARG A 322 -20.73 -28.87 -18.33
C ARG A 322 -21.39 -30.24 -18.21
N THR A 323 -20.78 -31.28 -18.79
CA THR A 323 -21.30 -32.65 -18.75
C THR A 323 -21.29 -33.21 -17.33
N ARG A 324 -20.18 -33.01 -16.60
CA ARG A 324 -20.06 -33.39 -15.17
C ARG A 324 -21.07 -32.63 -14.30
N THR A 325 -21.15 -31.32 -14.52
CA THR A 325 -22.12 -30.49 -13.79
C THR A 325 -23.56 -30.91 -14.08
N LEU A 326 -23.86 -31.16 -15.34
CA LEU A 326 -25.20 -31.65 -15.70
C LEU A 326 -25.52 -33.00 -15.08
N ALA A 327 -24.57 -33.94 -15.16
CA ALA A 327 -24.74 -35.28 -14.54
C ALA A 327 -24.89 -35.17 -13.02
N ALA A 328 -24.06 -34.34 -12.37
CA ALA A 328 -24.16 -34.10 -10.93
C ALA A 328 -25.48 -33.42 -10.55
N ARG A 329 -25.93 -32.40 -11.32
CA ARG A 329 -27.23 -31.74 -11.09
C ARG A 329 -28.41 -32.68 -11.30
N LEU A 330 -28.36 -33.52 -12.34
CA LEU A 330 -29.41 -34.54 -12.59
C LEU A 330 -29.41 -35.58 -11.49
N GLY A 331 -28.24 -36.07 -11.08
CA GLY A 331 -28.08 -36.99 -9.96
C GLY A 331 -28.61 -36.43 -8.64
N ALA A 332 -28.19 -35.18 -8.34
CA ALA A 332 -28.62 -34.45 -7.14
C ALA A 332 -30.14 -34.16 -7.18
N ARG A 333 -30.67 -33.77 -8.36
CA ARG A 333 -32.10 -33.57 -8.52
C ARG A 333 -32.89 -34.87 -8.35
N ALA A 334 -32.43 -35.95 -8.95
CA ALA A 334 -33.08 -37.26 -8.80
C ALA A 334 -33.04 -37.77 -7.35
N ALA A 335 -31.93 -37.53 -6.64
CA ALA A 335 -31.81 -37.85 -5.22
C ALA A 335 -32.72 -36.94 -4.37
N ALA A 336 -32.75 -35.62 -4.66
CA ALA A 336 -33.59 -34.67 -3.97
C ALA A 336 -35.10 -34.97 -4.18
N GLU A 337 -35.50 -35.31 -5.40
CA GLU A 337 -36.91 -35.68 -5.67
C GLU A 337 -37.33 -36.97 -4.99
N ARG A 338 -36.40 -37.98 -4.93
CA ARG A 338 -36.67 -39.21 -4.16
C ARG A 338 -36.75 -38.92 -2.64
N ALA A 339 -35.83 -38.08 -2.14
CA ALA A 339 -35.87 -37.64 -0.74
C ALA A 339 -37.17 -36.86 -0.42
N ARG A 340 -37.53 -35.94 -1.29
CA ARG A 340 -38.77 -35.17 -1.15
C ARG A 340 -40.02 -36.09 -1.19
N ALA A 341 -40.04 -37.08 -2.09
CA ALA A 341 -41.16 -38.01 -2.15
C ALA A 341 -41.27 -38.85 -0.86
N ALA A 342 -40.12 -39.24 -0.28
CA ALA A 342 -40.10 -39.91 1.02
C ALA A 342 -40.45 -38.99 2.18
N GLU A 343 -39.98 -37.74 2.14
CA GLU A 343 -40.22 -36.71 3.14
C GLU A 343 -41.72 -36.28 3.14
N HIS A 344 -42.28 -36.03 1.95
CA HIS A 344 -43.71 -35.72 1.83
C HIS A 344 -44.61 -36.86 2.34
N ALA A 345 -44.23 -38.12 2.14
CA ALA A 345 -44.97 -39.23 2.71
C ALA A 345 -44.93 -39.24 4.26
N SER A 346 -43.80 -38.76 4.84
CA SER A 346 -43.64 -38.61 6.29
C SER A 346 -44.30 -37.35 6.83
N GLU A 347 -44.14 -36.20 6.09
CA GLU A 347 -44.70 -34.92 6.50
C GLU A 347 -46.21 -34.91 6.56
N VAL A 348 -46.88 -35.57 5.60
CA VAL A 348 -48.35 -35.73 5.64
C VAL A 348 -48.80 -36.43 6.91
N ALA A 349 -48.00 -37.34 7.45
CA ALA A 349 -48.32 -38.03 8.71
C ALA A 349 -48.06 -37.17 9.95
N HIS A 350 -47.08 -36.25 9.89
CA HIS A 350 -46.69 -35.38 11.05
C HIS A 350 -47.30 -33.97 11.01
N ALA A 351 -47.73 -33.49 9.84
CA ALA A 351 -48.15 -32.11 9.65
C ALA A 351 -49.37 -31.69 10.50
N ALA A 352 -50.27 -32.60 10.81
CA ALA A 352 -51.47 -32.29 11.58
C ALA A 352 -51.17 -31.97 13.07
N HIS A 353 -50.10 -32.57 13.62
CA HIS A 353 -49.71 -32.31 15.00
C HIS A 353 -48.69 -31.14 15.15
N ALA A 354 -47.85 -30.96 14.11
CA ALA A 354 -46.77 -29.95 14.17
C ALA A 354 -47.27 -28.52 13.92
N VAL A 355 -48.41 -28.34 13.21
CA VAL A 355 -48.90 -27.01 12.84
C VAL A 355 -49.25 -26.14 14.03
N THR A 356 -49.94 -26.67 15.02
CA THR A 356 -50.32 -25.90 16.22
C THR A 356 -49.16 -25.56 17.13
N ASP A 357 -48.14 -26.44 17.22
CA ASP A 357 -46.95 -26.16 18.05
C ASP A 357 -45.98 -25.25 17.32
N ALA A 358 -45.85 -25.38 15.99
CA ALA A 358 -45.06 -24.50 15.16
C ALA A 358 -45.60 -23.06 15.12
N GLU A 359 -46.93 -22.88 15.10
CA GLU A 359 -47.53 -21.57 15.15
C GLU A 359 -47.22 -20.84 16.46
N ARG A 360 -47.38 -21.53 17.60
CA ARG A 360 -47.01 -20.97 18.93
C ARG A 360 -45.52 -20.66 19.03
N GLY A 361 -44.66 -21.57 18.54
CA GLY A 361 -43.22 -21.39 18.52
C GLY A 361 -42.80 -20.19 17.65
N ARG A 362 -43.44 -20.02 16.49
CA ARG A 362 -43.20 -18.92 15.59
C ARG A 362 -43.57 -17.56 16.20
N GLU A 363 -44.71 -17.50 16.89
CA GLU A 363 -45.16 -16.27 17.53
C GLU A 363 -44.18 -15.83 18.63
N THR A 364 -43.76 -16.80 19.46
CA THR A 364 -42.78 -16.55 20.54
C THR A 364 -41.40 -16.15 19.97
N ALA A 365 -40.93 -16.87 18.95
CA ALA A 365 -39.66 -16.56 18.32
C ALA A 365 -39.66 -15.20 17.58
N SER A 366 -40.81 -14.86 16.96
CA SER A 366 -40.98 -13.54 16.31
C SER A 366 -40.89 -12.40 17.31
N LEU A 367 -41.52 -12.57 18.48
CA LEU A 367 -41.45 -11.57 19.55
C LEU A 367 -40.05 -11.41 20.08
N ILE A 368 -39.35 -12.55 20.31
CA ILE A 368 -37.92 -12.53 20.76
C ILE A 368 -37.03 -11.89 19.71
N ALA A 369 -37.21 -12.24 18.45
CA ALA A 369 -36.39 -11.69 17.35
C ALA A 369 -36.62 -10.16 17.19
N ALA A 370 -37.91 -9.72 17.30
CA ALA A 370 -38.22 -8.28 17.25
C ALA A 370 -37.59 -7.52 18.44
N GLU A 371 -37.61 -8.10 19.64
CA GLU A 371 -36.97 -7.50 20.82
C GLU A 371 -35.44 -7.44 20.69
N LEU A 372 -34.82 -8.53 20.20
CA LEU A 372 -33.38 -8.55 19.97
C LEU A 372 -32.97 -7.58 18.87
N ALA A 373 -33.72 -7.52 17.77
CA ALA A 373 -33.47 -6.55 16.69
C ALA A 373 -33.57 -5.11 17.19
N HIS A 374 -34.61 -4.83 17.99
CA HIS A 374 -34.76 -3.52 18.62
C HIS A 374 -33.59 -3.16 19.54
N ARG A 375 -33.19 -4.10 20.40
CA ARG A 375 -32.02 -3.89 21.29
C ARG A 375 -30.72 -3.72 20.51
N HIS A 376 -30.52 -4.54 19.49
CA HIS A 376 -29.34 -4.41 18.64
C HIS A 376 -29.31 -3.05 17.93
N ALA A 377 -30.44 -2.63 17.34
CA ALA A 377 -30.55 -1.34 16.67
C ALA A 377 -30.32 -0.16 17.64
N SER A 378 -30.85 -0.24 18.86
CA SER A 378 -30.65 0.79 19.88
C SER A 378 -29.19 0.89 20.34
N LEU A 379 -28.52 -0.26 20.51
CA LEU A 379 -27.09 -0.28 20.83
C LEU A 379 -26.21 0.22 19.67
N ALA A 380 -26.55 -0.15 18.43
CA ALA A 380 -25.88 0.34 17.25
C ALA A 380 -26.07 1.85 17.08
N LEU A 381 -27.28 2.36 17.32
CA LEU A 381 -27.53 3.80 17.30
C LEU A 381 -26.71 4.53 18.34
N ALA A 382 -26.73 4.04 19.58
CA ALA A 382 -25.92 4.64 20.65
C ALA A 382 -24.42 4.62 20.35
N ALA A 383 -23.92 3.52 19.76
CA ALA A 383 -22.53 3.42 19.33
C ALA A 383 -22.22 4.40 18.18
N ALA A 384 -23.11 4.50 17.20
CA ALA A 384 -22.96 5.43 16.10
C ALA A 384 -23.02 6.91 16.55
N GLU A 385 -23.93 7.24 17.46
CA GLU A 385 -24.03 8.58 18.06
C GLU A 385 -22.75 8.93 18.84
N LYS A 386 -22.22 7.96 19.60
CA LYS A 386 -20.95 8.13 20.31
C LYS A 386 -19.77 8.31 19.38
N ALA A 387 -19.70 7.50 18.32
CA ALA A 387 -18.68 7.63 17.28
C ALA A 387 -18.79 8.98 16.53
N ALA A 388 -20.00 9.38 16.17
CA ALA A 388 -20.24 10.68 15.53
C ALA A 388 -19.88 11.86 16.44
N ALA A 389 -20.14 11.75 17.75
CA ALA A 389 -19.73 12.76 18.71
C ALA A 389 -18.21 12.85 18.85
N ALA A 390 -17.51 11.71 18.84
CA ALA A 390 -16.04 11.66 18.85
C ALA A 390 -15.46 12.32 17.59
N GLN A 391 -15.97 11.92 16.42
CA GLN A 391 -15.52 12.51 15.15
C GLN A 391 -15.78 14.02 15.05
N ARG A 392 -16.92 14.48 15.60
CA ARG A 392 -17.18 15.94 15.66
C ARG A 392 -16.18 16.68 16.52
N ARG A 393 -15.73 16.08 17.66
CA ARG A 393 -14.66 16.66 18.47
C ARG A 393 -13.34 16.70 17.73
N GLU A 394 -12.95 15.58 17.15
CA GLU A 394 -11.73 15.52 16.32
C GLU A 394 -11.74 16.54 15.17
N LEU A 395 -12.92 16.72 14.54
CA LEU A 395 -13.08 17.74 13.49
C LEU A 395 -12.86 19.16 14.03
N VAL A 396 -13.38 19.44 15.23
CA VAL A 396 -13.18 20.75 15.88
C VAL A 396 -11.71 20.96 16.22
N ASP A 397 -11.07 19.92 16.80
CA ASP A 397 -9.65 19.97 17.14
C ASP A 397 -8.77 20.13 15.88
N ALA A 398 -9.09 19.39 14.82
CA ALA A 398 -8.40 19.51 13.55
C ALA A 398 -8.58 20.91 12.91
N ARG A 399 -9.78 21.50 13.03
CA ARG A 399 -10.03 22.86 12.53
C ARG A 399 -9.27 23.90 13.34
N THR A 400 -9.22 23.74 14.67
CA THR A 400 -8.47 24.66 15.54
C THR A 400 -6.96 24.54 15.27
N LEU A 401 -6.45 23.30 15.11
CA LEU A 401 -5.07 23.05 14.72
C LEU A 401 -4.74 23.66 13.35
N HIS A 402 -5.64 23.47 12.39
CA HIS A 402 -5.48 24.04 11.05
C HIS A 402 -5.46 25.59 11.07
N ALA A 403 -6.36 26.20 11.84
CA ALA A 403 -6.37 27.65 12.00
C ALA A 403 -5.08 28.16 12.69
N ALA A 404 -4.61 27.44 13.71
CA ALA A 404 -3.34 27.76 14.35
C ALA A 404 -2.15 27.60 13.38
N TRP A 405 -2.19 26.56 12.57
CA TRP A 405 -1.19 26.34 11.50
C TRP A 405 -1.18 27.50 10.49
N GLN A 406 -2.35 27.89 9.97
CA GLN A 406 -2.45 29.01 9.02
C GLN A 406 -1.95 30.32 9.63
N ALA A 407 -2.26 30.55 10.91
CA ALA A 407 -1.74 31.72 11.62
C ALA A 407 -0.21 31.64 11.76
N ALA A 408 0.34 30.48 12.12
CA ALA A 408 1.78 30.27 12.21
C ALA A 408 2.48 30.44 10.85
N GLU A 409 1.87 29.91 9.78
CA GLU A 409 2.39 30.08 8.42
C GLU A 409 2.46 31.55 7.98
N THR A 410 1.40 32.31 8.28
CA THR A 410 1.39 33.76 7.98
C THR A 410 2.47 34.51 8.76
N VAL A 411 2.67 34.16 10.03
CA VAL A 411 3.76 34.75 10.85
C VAL A 411 5.14 34.38 10.27
N LEU A 412 5.33 33.11 9.87
CA LEU A 412 6.59 32.67 9.27
C LEU A 412 6.87 33.34 7.93
N ARG A 413 5.85 33.48 7.09
CA ARG A 413 5.96 34.24 5.82
C ARG A 413 6.32 35.69 6.06
N HIS A 414 5.68 36.32 7.06
CA HIS A 414 5.99 37.68 7.43
C HIS A 414 7.43 37.82 7.96
N ARG A 415 7.87 36.90 8.84
CA ARG A 415 9.26 36.89 9.33
C ARG A 415 10.25 36.72 8.18
N ALA A 416 10.01 35.72 7.30
CA ALA A 416 10.86 35.51 6.14
C ALA A 416 10.89 36.70 5.16
N ALA A 417 9.79 37.46 5.06
CA ALA A 417 9.75 38.68 4.28
C ALA A 417 10.52 39.82 4.98
N ALA A 418 10.33 39.98 6.30
CA ALA A 418 11.07 40.97 7.10
C ALA A 418 12.58 40.70 7.09
N ASP A 419 12.99 39.42 7.21
CA ASP A 419 14.41 39.05 7.09
C ASP A 419 14.98 39.32 5.69
N ARG A 420 14.15 39.18 4.65
CA ARG A 420 14.55 39.56 3.29
C ARG A 420 14.71 41.09 3.17
N VAL A 421 13.76 41.82 3.70
CA VAL A 421 13.83 43.31 3.71
C VAL A 421 15.07 43.79 4.46
N THR A 422 15.35 43.22 5.63
CA THR A 422 16.56 43.57 6.40
C THR A 422 17.86 43.24 5.66
N ARG A 423 17.91 42.07 4.99
CA ARG A 423 19.07 41.69 4.16
C ARG A 423 19.25 42.61 2.96
N VAL A 424 18.16 42.91 2.24
CA VAL A 424 18.20 43.85 1.09
C VAL A 424 18.60 45.26 1.54
N ALA A 425 18.04 45.73 2.65
CA ALA A 425 18.40 47.00 3.22
C ALA A 425 19.86 47.07 3.72
N ALA A 426 20.40 45.96 4.19
CA ALA A 426 21.82 45.83 4.53
C ALA A 426 22.69 45.85 3.27
N ALA A 427 22.31 45.09 2.22
CA ALA A 427 23.02 45.06 0.95
C ALA A 427 22.99 46.46 0.23
N ILE A 428 21.85 47.15 0.29
CA ILE A 428 21.75 48.52 -0.25
C ILE A 428 22.73 49.46 0.50
N ARG A 429 22.74 49.39 1.85
CA ARG A 429 23.64 50.22 2.65
C ARG A 429 25.13 49.88 2.43
N GLU A 430 25.44 48.65 2.08
CA GLU A 430 26.78 48.23 1.72
C GLU A 430 27.15 48.74 0.32
N ALA A 431 26.24 48.64 -0.66
CA ALA A 431 26.39 49.17 -2.01
C ALA A 431 26.41 50.70 -2.07
N GLU A 432 25.84 51.43 -1.06
CA GLU A 432 25.91 52.90 -0.93
C GLU A 432 27.21 53.36 -0.25
N ARG A 433 27.99 52.42 0.33
CA ARG A 433 29.28 52.75 0.97
C ARG A 433 30.49 52.55 0.04
N ASP A 434 30.33 51.74 -1.02
CA ASP A 434 31.29 51.59 -2.12
C ASP A 434 31.05 52.68 -3.18
#